data_3775020cde28924ab5999c5ece39c83d
#
_entry.id   3775020cde28924ab5999c5ece39c83d
#
_cell.length_a   1.000
_cell.length_b   1.000
_cell.length_c   1.000
_cell.angle_alpha   90.00
_cell.angle_beta   90.00
_cell.angle_gamma   90.00
#
_symmetry.space_group_name_H-M   'P 1'
#
loop_
_entity.id
_entity.type
_entity.pdbx_description
1 polymer ?
#
loop_
_entity_poly.entity_id
_entity_poly.type
_entity_poly.pdbx_seq_one_letter_code
_entity_poly.pdbx_strand_id
1 'polypeptide(L)'
;MAADNPTNTTYALELRDLRKSFGKTEIIRGVNLSVASGERVAIIGPNGAGKSTLFNLISGRFAPTSGEVLLNGQRIDGKRPFEINRLGLSRSFQITNIFPKLSVFENLRCGVLWSLGYKYTFLKFLANLDDANERADQLMQMIHLDKKRDVLAMNLTYAEQRALEIGITIAGGANVILLDEPTAGMSNSETARFIELIREVTVGKTLLTVEHDMGVVFGLADKIAVVVYGEVLAFDTPDAVRANARVQEAYLGSMLEEEDEGASHA
;
A
#
# COMPACT_ATOMS: atom_id res chain seq x y z
N MET A 1 12.69 -41.90 7.21
CA MET A 1 12.20 -40.91 6.24
C MET A 1 11.16 -40.08 6.96
N ALA A 2 11.56 -38.92 7.48
CA ALA A 2 10.64 -37.98 8.10
C ALA A 2 10.01 -37.18 6.93
N ALA A 3 8.68 -37.22 6.84
CA ALA A 3 7.93 -36.42 5.89
C ALA A 3 8.08 -34.95 6.31
N ASP A 4 8.63 -34.11 5.43
CA ASP A 4 8.59 -32.67 5.58
C ASP A 4 7.13 -32.23 5.70
N ASN A 5 6.79 -31.76 6.87
CA ASN A 5 5.51 -31.14 7.15
C ASN A 5 5.47 -29.82 6.37
N PRO A 6 4.53 -29.58 5.44
CA PRO A 6 4.48 -28.31 4.74
C PRO A 6 4.25 -27.23 5.80
N THR A 7 5.22 -26.30 5.92
CA THR A 7 5.08 -25.10 6.73
C THR A 7 3.76 -24.45 6.37
N ASN A 8 2.86 -24.37 7.34
CA ASN A 8 1.51 -23.80 7.18
C ASN A 8 1.63 -22.29 6.97
N THR A 9 2.07 -21.86 5.77
CA THR A 9 2.25 -20.47 5.43
C THR A 9 0.87 -19.82 5.34
N THR A 10 0.56 -18.94 6.28
CA THR A 10 -0.68 -18.18 6.27
C THR A 10 -0.52 -16.99 5.35
N TYR A 11 -1.30 -16.92 4.29
CA TYR A 11 -1.30 -15.78 3.37
C TYR A 11 -2.23 -14.69 3.88
N ALA A 12 -1.70 -13.46 3.96
CA ALA A 12 -2.49 -12.28 4.28
C ALA A 12 -3.29 -11.78 3.09
N LEU A 13 -2.73 -11.91 1.87
CA LEU A 13 -3.39 -11.53 0.63
C LEU A 13 -3.12 -12.60 -0.44
N GLU A 14 -4.18 -13.00 -1.15
CA GLU A 14 -4.06 -13.87 -2.31
C GLU A 14 -4.87 -13.32 -3.48
N LEU A 15 -4.29 -13.37 -4.66
CA LEU A 15 -4.92 -13.08 -5.94
C LEU A 15 -4.92 -14.38 -6.74
N ARG A 16 -6.10 -14.81 -7.22
CA ARG A 16 -6.25 -16.07 -7.95
C ARG A 16 -6.89 -15.80 -9.30
N ASP A 17 -6.15 -16.04 -10.37
CA ASP A 17 -6.54 -15.79 -11.77
C ASP A 17 -7.27 -14.45 -11.96
N LEU A 18 -6.75 -13.41 -11.28
CA LEU A 18 -7.39 -12.10 -11.25
C LEU A 18 -7.32 -11.43 -12.60
N ARG A 19 -8.48 -11.02 -13.15
CA ARG A 19 -8.60 -10.39 -14.47
C ARG A 19 -9.39 -9.11 -14.41
N LYS A 20 -9.00 -8.14 -15.23
CA LYS A 20 -9.73 -6.89 -15.40
C LYS A 20 -9.70 -6.40 -16.82
N SER A 21 -10.88 -6.21 -17.39
CA SER A 21 -11.08 -5.57 -18.69
C SER A 21 -11.86 -4.27 -18.52
N PHE A 22 -11.52 -3.28 -19.34
CA PHE A 22 -12.29 -2.04 -19.53
C PHE A 22 -12.77 -2.03 -21.00
N GLY A 23 -14.05 -2.27 -21.18
CA GLY A 23 -14.60 -2.52 -22.51
C GLY A 23 -13.96 -3.76 -23.16
N LYS A 24 -13.27 -3.57 -24.29
CA LYS A 24 -12.58 -4.64 -25.02
C LYS A 24 -11.11 -4.83 -24.62
N THR A 25 -10.56 -3.94 -23.83
CA THR A 25 -9.14 -3.94 -23.45
C THR A 25 -8.95 -4.65 -22.12
N GLU A 26 -8.22 -5.77 -22.12
CA GLU A 26 -7.84 -6.50 -20.91
C GLU A 26 -6.55 -5.89 -20.34
N ILE A 27 -6.63 -5.33 -19.12
CA ILE A 27 -5.51 -4.67 -18.44
C ILE A 27 -4.82 -5.63 -17.45
N ILE A 28 -5.59 -6.45 -16.74
CA ILE A 28 -5.05 -7.49 -15.84
C ILE A 28 -5.44 -8.85 -16.40
N ARG A 29 -4.45 -9.72 -16.60
CA ARG A 29 -4.53 -10.91 -17.45
C ARG A 29 -4.25 -12.21 -16.70
N GLY A 30 -4.98 -12.45 -15.61
CA GLY A 30 -4.84 -13.69 -14.83
C GLY A 30 -3.71 -13.64 -13.80
N VAL A 31 -3.64 -12.54 -13.06
CA VAL A 31 -2.64 -12.37 -11.99
C VAL A 31 -2.87 -13.36 -10.88
N ASN A 32 -1.79 -14.11 -10.55
CA ASN A 32 -1.69 -14.96 -9.37
C ASN A 32 -0.57 -14.41 -8.48
N LEU A 33 -0.89 -14.11 -7.20
CA LEU A 33 0.06 -13.58 -6.23
C LEU A 33 -0.37 -14.02 -4.83
N SER A 34 0.55 -14.55 -4.04
CA SER A 34 0.29 -14.94 -2.65
C SER A 34 1.31 -14.27 -1.75
N VAL A 35 0.85 -13.37 -0.89
CA VAL A 35 1.68 -12.59 0.04
C VAL A 35 1.51 -13.16 1.44
N ALA A 36 2.60 -13.59 2.05
CA ALA A 36 2.59 -14.15 3.39
C ALA A 36 2.30 -13.08 4.45
N SER A 37 1.75 -13.50 5.60
CA SER A 37 1.52 -12.59 6.72
C SER A 37 2.84 -12.02 7.24
N GLY A 38 2.91 -10.69 7.38
CA GLY A 38 4.11 -9.97 7.82
C GLY A 38 5.14 -9.71 6.71
N GLU A 39 4.91 -10.16 5.48
CA GLU A 39 5.80 -9.97 4.35
C GLU A 39 5.63 -8.56 3.75
N ARG A 40 6.73 -7.95 3.31
CA ARG A 40 6.76 -6.67 2.59
C ARG A 40 7.04 -6.92 1.13
N VAL A 41 6.08 -6.58 0.28
CA VAL A 41 6.14 -6.81 -1.17
C VAL A 41 6.12 -5.48 -1.91
N ALA A 42 7.10 -5.26 -2.80
CA ALA A 42 7.05 -4.19 -3.77
C ALA A 42 6.49 -4.70 -5.10
N ILE A 43 5.60 -3.94 -5.71
CA ILE A 43 5.09 -4.19 -7.06
C ILE A 43 5.74 -3.18 -7.99
N ILE A 44 6.54 -3.67 -8.93
CA ILE A 44 7.23 -2.86 -9.92
C ILE A 44 6.83 -3.26 -11.34
N GLY A 45 7.18 -2.43 -12.30
CA GLY A 45 6.90 -2.69 -13.72
C GLY A 45 6.85 -1.38 -14.50
N PRO A 46 6.90 -1.43 -15.85
CA PRO A 46 6.84 -0.26 -16.70
C PRO A 46 5.52 0.52 -16.56
N ASN A 47 5.49 1.73 -17.12
CA ASN A 47 4.27 2.53 -17.19
C ASN A 47 3.21 1.78 -18.01
N GLY A 48 1.96 1.85 -17.59
CA GLY A 48 0.89 1.10 -18.24
C GLY A 48 0.83 -0.42 -17.95
N ALA A 49 1.77 -0.99 -17.19
CA ALA A 49 1.79 -2.43 -16.87
C ALA A 49 0.57 -2.93 -16.08
N GLY A 50 -0.26 -2.03 -15.53
CA GLY A 50 -1.45 -2.40 -14.76
C GLY A 50 -1.32 -2.29 -13.24
N LYS A 51 -0.18 -1.80 -12.70
CA LYS A 51 0.09 -1.70 -11.25
C LYS A 51 -1.02 -0.99 -10.47
N SER A 52 -1.39 0.22 -10.87
CA SER A 52 -2.46 1.00 -10.23
C SER A 52 -3.84 0.34 -10.38
N THR A 53 -4.08 -0.36 -11.51
CA THR A 53 -5.31 -1.15 -11.70
C THR A 53 -5.34 -2.31 -10.70
N LEU A 54 -4.23 -3.01 -10.50
CA LEU A 54 -4.11 -4.10 -9.54
C LEU A 54 -4.39 -3.60 -8.12
N PHE A 55 -3.81 -2.47 -7.69
CA PHE A 55 -4.10 -1.83 -6.40
C PHE A 55 -5.57 -1.44 -6.25
N ASN A 56 -6.20 -0.94 -7.32
CA ASN A 56 -7.63 -0.60 -7.31
C ASN A 56 -8.52 -1.83 -7.19
N LEU A 57 -8.14 -2.97 -7.75
CA LEU A 57 -8.83 -4.25 -7.58
C LEU A 57 -8.71 -4.76 -6.15
N ILE A 58 -7.50 -4.78 -5.58
CA ILE A 58 -7.23 -5.24 -4.21
C ILE A 58 -7.99 -4.39 -3.19
N SER A 59 -8.03 -3.07 -3.38
CA SER A 59 -8.71 -2.13 -2.47
C SER A 59 -10.22 -1.98 -2.71
N GLY A 60 -10.80 -2.70 -3.69
CA GLY A 60 -12.23 -2.68 -3.99
C GLY A 60 -12.73 -1.41 -4.69
N ARG A 61 -11.82 -0.56 -5.22
CA ARG A 61 -12.21 0.59 -6.07
C ARG A 61 -12.72 0.15 -7.43
N PHE A 62 -12.20 -0.98 -7.92
CA PHE A 62 -12.71 -1.66 -9.11
C PHE A 62 -13.12 -3.08 -8.75
N ALA A 63 -14.24 -3.54 -9.32
CA ALA A 63 -14.57 -4.95 -9.29
C ALA A 63 -13.77 -5.68 -10.38
N PRO A 64 -13.24 -6.89 -10.11
CA PRO A 64 -12.61 -7.70 -11.13
C PRO A 64 -13.63 -8.14 -12.21
N THR A 65 -13.15 -8.45 -13.40
CA THR A 65 -13.96 -9.08 -14.44
C THR A 65 -14.13 -10.56 -14.14
N SER A 66 -13.08 -11.21 -13.64
CA SER A 66 -13.08 -12.58 -13.12
C SER A 66 -11.90 -12.80 -12.17
N GLY A 67 -11.86 -13.97 -11.55
CA GLY A 67 -10.87 -14.29 -10.52
C GLY A 67 -11.29 -13.87 -9.14
N GLU A 68 -10.38 -13.99 -8.17
CA GLU A 68 -10.67 -13.79 -6.76
C GLU A 68 -9.59 -12.97 -6.07
N VAL A 69 -10.00 -12.16 -5.08
CA VAL A 69 -9.12 -11.49 -4.12
C VAL A 69 -9.48 -12.00 -2.73
N LEU A 70 -8.52 -12.61 -2.02
CA LEU A 70 -8.72 -13.09 -0.66
C LEU A 70 -7.84 -12.30 0.31
N LEU A 71 -8.43 -11.87 1.41
CA LEU A 71 -7.77 -11.23 2.54
C LEU A 71 -7.87 -12.16 3.74
N ASN A 72 -6.75 -12.66 4.26
CA ASN A 72 -6.71 -13.66 5.33
C ASN A 72 -7.63 -14.87 5.04
N GLY A 73 -7.62 -15.36 3.80
CA GLY A 73 -8.47 -16.47 3.34
C GLY A 73 -9.94 -16.11 3.09
N GLN A 74 -10.37 -14.89 3.40
CA GLN A 74 -11.73 -14.42 3.15
C GLN A 74 -11.82 -13.69 1.80
N ARG A 75 -12.76 -14.08 0.95
CA ARG A 75 -13.01 -13.42 -0.32
C ARG A 75 -13.53 -11.99 -0.14
N ILE A 76 -12.89 -11.01 -0.81
CA ILE A 76 -13.20 -9.58 -0.67
C ILE A 76 -13.56 -8.88 -1.98
N ASP A 77 -13.38 -9.53 -3.13
CA ASP A 77 -13.77 -8.97 -4.43
C ASP A 77 -15.27 -8.64 -4.47
N GLY A 78 -15.59 -7.48 -5.06
CA GLY A 78 -16.96 -6.95 -5.08
C GLY A 78 -17.40 -6.23 -3.80
N LYS A 79 -16.60 -6.26 -2.72
CA LYS A 79 -16.86 -5.44 -1.52
C LYS A 79 -16.43 -3.99 -1.77
N ARG A 80 -17.09 -3.06 -1.07
CA ARG A 80 -16.74 -1.64 -1.12
C ARG A 80 -15.46 -1.35 -0.32
N PRO A 81 -14.68 -0.33 -0.65
CA PRO A 81 -13.41 -0.02 0.02
C PRO A 81 -13.51 0.08 1.55
N PHE A 82 -14.58 0.69 2.08
CA PHE A 82 -14.76 0.79 3.53
C PHE A 82 -15.08 -0.55 4.20
N GLU A 83 -15.69 -1.51 3.48
CA GLU A 83 -15.93 -2.86 3.99
C GLU A 83 -14.62 -3.64 4.05
N ILE A 84 -13.77 -3.50 3.02
CA ILE A 84 -12.44 -4.10 2.95
C ILE A 84 -11.53 -3.51 4.05
N ASN A 85 -11.59 -2.20 4.28
CA ASN A 85 -10.85 -1.56 5.37
C ASN A 85 -11.22 -2.16 6.74
N ARG A 86 -12.51 -2.41 6.99
CA ARG A 86 -12.99 -3.04 8.22
C ARG A 86 -12.56 -4.50 8.38
N LEU A 87 -12.20 -5.16 7.30
CA LEU A 87 -11.65 -6.52 7.30
C LEU A 87 -10.13 -6.55 7.52
N GLY A 88 -9.50 -5.37 7.64
CA GLY A 88 -8.10 -5.25 8.01
C GLY A 88 -7.14 -4.94 6.88
N LEU A 89 -7.63 -4.40 5.74
CA LEU A 89 -6.78 -3.87 4.68
C LEU A 89 -6.97 -2.35 4.58
N SER A 90 -5.89 -1.59 4.73
CA SER A 90 -5.89 -0.14 4.56
C SER A 90 -5.02 0.27 3.38
N ARG A 91 -5.40 1.35 2.70
CA ARG A 91 -4.64 1.91 1.58
C ARG A 91 -4.40 3.39 1.79
N SER A 92 -3.14 3.83 1.61
CA SER A 92 -2.84 5.24 1.39
C SER A 92 -3.22 5.63 -0.05
N PHE A 93 -3.49 6.90 -0.28
CA PHE A 93 -3.87 7.39 -1.60
C PHE A 93 -2.73 8.22 -2.20
N GLN A 94 -2.65 8.23 -3.54
CA GLN A 94 -1.70 9.03 -4.30
C GLN A 94 -1.88 10.55 -4.06
N ILE A 95 -3.11 10.98 -3.78
CA ILE A 95 -3.44 12.35 -3.34
C ILE A 95 -3.61 12.32 -1.83
N THR A 96 -2.88 13.17 -1.12
CA THR A 96 -2.88 13.26 0.34
C THR A 96 -4.30 13.43 0.90
N ASN A 97 -4.80 12.40 1.57
CA ASN A 97 -6.15 12.36 2.16
C ASN A 97 -6.11 12.75 3.65
N ILE A 98 -5.63 13.95 3.93
CA ILE A 98 -5.67 14.56 5.27
C ILE A 98 -6.79 15.58 5.33
N PHE A 99 -7.26 15.88 6.52
CA PHE A 99 -8.16 17.00 6.78
C PHE A 99 -7.31 18.25 7.01
N PRO A 100 -7.15 19.14 6.00
CA PRO A 100 -6.14 20.20 6.04
C PRO A 100 -6.39 21.23 7.13
N LYS A 101 -7.65 21.43 7.53
CA LYS A 101 -8.08 22.40 8.56
C LYS A 101 -8.17 21.80 9.96
N LEU A 102 -7.88 20.51 10.12
CA LEU A 102 -7.74 19.86 11.41
C LEU A 102 -6.27 19.79 11.80
N SER A 103 -5.99 19.75 13.11
CA SER A 103 -4.64 19.54 13.63
C SER A 103 -4.14 18.12 13.34
N VAL A 104 -2.84 17.87 13.53
CA VAL A 104 -2.23 16.53 13.47
C VAL A 104 -2.99 15.56 14.37
N PHE A 105 -3.19 15.96 15.62
CA PHE A 105 -3.91 15.15 16.60
C PHE A 105 -5.33 14.83 16.18
N GLU A 106 -6.09 15.83 15.71
CA GLU A 106 -7.48 15.63 15.29
C GLU A 106 -7.58 14.70 14.07
N ASN A 107 -6.66 14.81 13.12
CA ASN A 107 -6.58 13.90 11.98
C ASN A 107 -6.42 12.44 12.43
N LEU A 108 -5.44 12.18 13.31
CA LEU A 108 -5.17 10.83 13.82
C LEU A 108 -6.33 10.32 14.68
N ARG A 109 -6.90 11.18 15.55
CA ARG A 109 -8.05 10.82 16.35
C ARG A 109 -9.24 10.41 15.50
N CYS A 110 -9.52 11.12 14.39
CA CYS A 110 -10.55 10.70 13.43
C CYS A 110 -10.29 9.31 12.87
N GLY A 111 -9.02 8.98 12.58
CA GLY A 111 -8.60 7.67 12.07
C GLY A 111 -8.86 6.52 13.03
N VAL A 112 -8.73 6.73 14.35
CA VAL A 112 -8.89 5.67 15.36
C VAL A 112 -10.33 5.42 15.80
N LEU A 113 -11.26 6.35 15.60
CA LEU A 113 -12.62 6.26 16.14
C LEU A 113 -13.35 4.98 15.73
N TRP A 114 -13.19 4.56 14.49
CA TRP A 114 -13.87 3.36 14.02
C TRP A 114 -13.33 2.08 14.65
N SER A 115 -12.02 1.94 14.78
CA SER A 115 -11.37 0.75 15.36
C SER A 115 -11.67 0.59 16.84
N LEU A 116 -11.92 1.68 17.55
CA LEU A 116 -12.34 1.71 18.95
C LEU A 116 -13.85 1.55 19.14
N GLY A 117 -14.61 1.36 18.08
CA GLY A 117 -16.06 1.09 18.16
C GLY A 117 -16.95 2.34 18.24
N TYR A 118 -16.41 3.55 18.11
CA TYR A 118 -17.16 4.80 18.13
C TYR A 118 -17.90 5.09 16.80
N LYS A 119 -18.73 4.16 16.34
CA LYS A 119 -19.34 4.18 14.99
C LYS A 119 -20.25 5.39 14.74
N TYR A 120 -21.23 5.62 15.63
CA TYR A 120 -22.27 6.67 15.51
C TYR A 120 -22.59 7.24 16.90
N THR A 121 -21.56 7.59 17.67
CA THR A 121 -21.73 8.04 19.05
C THR A 121 -21.96 9.55 19.08
N PHE A 122 -23.21 9.99 18.89
CA PHE A 122 -23.60 11.41 18.90
C PHE A 122 -23.67 12.03 20.30
N LEU A 123 -23.64 11.22 21.36
CA LEU A 123 -23.87 11.67 22.75
C LEU A 123 -22.59 11.87 23.57
N LYS A 124 -21.40 11.53 23.03
CA LYS A 124 -20.13 11.75 23.72
C LYS A 124 -19.36 12.88 23.04
N PHE A 125 -18.90 13.86 23.83
CA PHE A 125 -17.98 14.87 23.32
C PHE A 125 -16.64 14.20 22.96
N LEU A 126 -16.09 14.51 21.80
CA LEU A 126 -14.81 13.96 21.32
C LEU A 126 -13.65 14.18 22.31
N ALA A 127 -13.70 15.28 23.10
CA ALA A 127 -12.71 15.59 24.11
C ALA A 127 -12.64 14.56 25.27
N ASN A 128 -13.73 13.82 25.51
CA ASN A 128 -13.86 12.87 26.61
C ASN A 128 -13.69 11.40 26.14
N LEU A 129 -13.06 11.18 24.99
CA LEU A 129 -12.71 9.86 24.48
C LEU A 129 -11.25 9.57 24.82
N ASP A 130 -10.97 9.23 26.07
CA ASP A 130 -9.59 9.10 26.60
C ASP A 130 -8.79 8.04 25.84
N ASP A 131 -9.39 6.91 25.49
CA ASP A 131 -8.79 5.83 24.68
C ASP A 131 -8.46 6.27 23.24
N ALA A 132 -9.32 7.07 22.62
CA ALA A 132 -9.06 7.61 21.30
C ALA A 132 -7.96 8.70 21.33
N ASN A 133 -7.96 9.52 22.40
CA ASN A 133 -6.94 10.53 22.60
C ASN A 133 -5.57 9.89 22.85
N GLU A 134 -5.50 8.90 23.74
CA GLU A 134 -4.27 8.15 24.03
C GLU A 134 -3.74 7.45 22.76
N ARG A 135 -4.62 6.81 22.00
CA ARG A 135 -4.23 6.15 20.76
C ARG A 135 -3.73 7.13 19.70
N ALA A 136 -4.33 8.30 19.59
CA ALA A 136 -3.87 9.36 18.70
C ALA A 136 -2.49 9.89 19.12
N ASP A 137 -2.24 10.07 20.42
CA ASP A 137 -0.94 10.48 20.95
C ASP A 137 0.15 9.42 20.67
N GLN A 138 -0.16 8.13 20.84
CA GLN A 138 0.75 7.02 20.47
C GLN A 138 1.09 7.05 18.98
N LEU A 139 0.10 7.25 18.12
CA LEU A 139 0.32 7.35 16.66
C LEU A 139 1.19 8.54 16.29
N MET A 140 1.00 9.70 16.93
CA MET A 140 1.86 10.88 16.72
C MET A 140 3.32 10.58 17.04
N GLN A 141 3.58 9.86 18.14
CA GLN A 141 4.94 9.43 18.49
C GLN A 141 5.51 8.48 17.43
N MET A 142 4.72 7.49 16.99
CA MET A 142 5.15 6.52 15.97
C MET A 142 5.51 7.17 14.64
N ILE A 143 4.83 8.26 14.26
CA ILE A 143 5.11 8.98 13.00
C ILE A 143 6.00 10.22 13.21
N HIS A 144 6.61 10.39 14.39
CA HIS A 144 7.53 11.48 14.74
C HIS A 144 6.92 12.90 14.59
N LEU A 145 5.61 13.04 14.85
CA LEU A 145 4.89 14.32 14.82
C LEU A 145 4.38 14.78 16.20
N ASP A 146 4.89 14.20 17.29
CA ASP A 146 4.51 14.49 18.68
C ASP A 146 4.63 16.00 19.02
N LYS A 147 5.66 16.68 18.53
CA LYS A 147 5.89 18.12 18.73
C LYS A 147 4.96 19.02 17.90
N LYS A 148 4.16 18.47 17.02
CA LYS A 148 3.27 19.19 16.10
C LYS A 148 1.78 18.92 16.36
N ARG A 149 1.45 18.48 17.57
CA ARG A 149 0.11 18.07 18.02
C ARG A 149 -1.01 18.99 17.52
N ASP A 150 -0.86 20.29 17.76
CA ASP A 150 -1.88 21.30 17.49
C ASP A 150 -1.65 22.08 16.19
N VAL A 151 -0.62 21.69 15.41
CA VAL A 151 -0.36 22.28 14.09
C VAL A 151 -1.41 21.79 13.10
N LEU A 152 -2.00 22.73 12.35
CA LEU A 152 -2.94 22.37 11.28
C LEU A 152 -2.21 21.57 10.20
N ALA A 153 -2.85 20.52 9.69
CA ALA A 153 -2.25 19.64 8.70
C ALA A 153 -1.80 20.38 7.42
N MET A 154 -2.52 21.44 7.02
CA MET A 154 -2.13 22.30 5.90
C MET A 154 -0.81 23.07 6.10
N ASN A 155 -0.35 23.24 7.34
CA ASN A 155 0.88 23.95 7.68
C ASN A 155 2.09 23.03 7.84
N LEU A 156 1.92 21.73 7.65
CA LEU A 156 2.99 20.74 7.64
C LEU A 156 3.79 20.82 6.34
N THR A 157 5.07 20.45 6.39
CA THR A 157 5.86 20.21 5.19
C THR A 157 5.30 19.00 4.43
N TYR A 158 5.68 18.83 3.17
CA TYR A 158 5.21 17.71 2.35
C TYR A 158 5.52 16.34 3.00
N ALA A 159 6.75 16.15 3.45
CA ALA A 159 7.16 14.91 4.11
C ALA A 159 6.35 14.64 5.41
N GLU A 160 6.04 15.68 6.18
CA GLU A 160 5.21 15.56 7.39
C GLU A 160 3.74 15.26 7.07
N GLN A 161 3.20 15.82 5.98
CA GLN A 161 1.86 15.46 5.51
C GLN A 161 1.80 13.98 5.10
N ARG A 162 2.84 13.49 4.42
CA ARG A 162 2.96 12.05 4.08
C ARG A 162 3.09 11.18 5.33
N ALA A 163 3.87 11.61 6.35
CA ALA A 163 3.94 10.89 7.63
C ALA A 163 2.57 10.85 8.32
N LEU A 164 1.83 11.96 8.33
CA LEU A 164 0.47 12.02 8.87
C LEU A 164 -0.48 11.08 8.13
N GLU A 165 -0.39 11.00 6.80
CA GLU A 165 -1.19 10.09 5.96
C GLU A 165 -0.91 8.61 6.32
N ILE A 166 0.36 8.24 6.50
CA ILE A 166 0.73 6.90 7.01
C ILE A 166 0.10 6.66 8.38
N GLY A 167 0.19 7.63 9.29
CA GLY A 167 -0.42 7.55 10.61
C GLY A 167 -1.93 7.28 10.55
N ILE A 168 -2.66 7.98 9.68
CA ILE A 168 -4.10 7.77 9.45
C ILE A 168 -4.34 6.38 8.86
N THR A 169 -3.50 5.94 7.92
CA THR A 169 -3.63 4.63 7.26
C THR A 169 -3.51 3.48 8.27
N ILE A 170 -2.60 3.58 9.24
CA ILE A 170 -2.42 2.55 10.28
C ILE A 170 -3.36 2.71 11.49
N ALA A 171 -3.99 3.88 11.66
CA ALA A 171 -4.84 4.21 12.81
C ALA A 171 -6.01 3.24 12.97
N GLY A 172 -6.57 2.75 11.87
CA GLY A 172 -7.66 1.78 11.86
C GLY A 172 -7.28 0.37 12.31
N GLY A 173 -6.01 0.10 12.63
CA GLY A 173 -5.53 -1.21 13.08
C GLY A 173 -5.42 -2.27 11.99
N ALA A 174 -5.40 -1.88 10.71
CA ALA A 174 -5.26 -2.80 9.59
C ALA A 174 -3.93 -3.60 9.68
N ASN A 175 -4.00 -4.89 9.32
CA ASN A 175 -2.86 -5.79 9.27
C ASN A 175 -2.22 -5.87 7.86
N VAL A 176 -2.97 -5.46 6.83
CA VAL A 176 -2.47 -5.36 5.45
C VAL A 176 -2.52 -3.89 5.02
N ILE A 177 -1.39 -3.36 4.63
CA ILE A 177 -1.21 -1.95 4.26
C ILE A 177 -0.84 -1.88 2.77
N LEU A 178 -1.54 -1.05 2.02
CA LEU A 178 -1.21 -0.73 0.63
C LEU A 178 -0.68 0.70 0.54
N LEU A 179 0.54 0.87 0.04
CA LEU A 179 1.15 2.19 -0.21
C LEU A 179 1.37 2.39 -1.71
N ASP A 180 0.87 3.49 -2.24
CA ASP A 180 0.96 3.83 -3.67
C ASP A 180 1.94 4.99 -3.83
N GLU A 181 3.15 4.70 -4.31
CA GLU A 181 4.27 5.63 -4.49
C GLU A 181 4.50 6.54 -3.26
N PRO A 182 4.73 5.95 -2.06
CA PRO A 182 4.76 6.71 -0.81
C PRO A 182 5.88 7.74 -0.75
N THR A 183 6.95 7.59 -1.53
CA THR A 183 8.12 8.49 -1.53
C THR A 183 8.12 9.48 -2.70
N ALA A 184 7.10 9.46 -3.56
CA ALA A 184 7.03 10.34 -4.72
C ALA A 184 7.15 11.83 -4.33
N GLY A 185 8.02 12.58 -5.02
CA GLY A 185 8.24 14.01 -4.78
C GLY A 185 9.13 14.36 -3.58
N MET A 186 9.72 13.37 -2.90
CA MET A 186 10.68 13.57 -1.81
C MET A 186 12.12 13.70 -2.34
N SER A 187 12.94 14.46 -1.63
CA SER A 187 14.40 14.43 -1.83
C SER A 187 14.99 13.12 -1.33
N ASN A 188 16.20 12.75 -1.78
CA ASN A 188 16.87 11.51 -1.34
C ASN A 188 17.00 11.39 0.18
N SER A 189 17.27 12.50 0.88
CA SER A 189 17.39 12.52 2.34
C SER A 189 16.04 12.34 3.05
N GLU A 190 14.97 12.86 2.49
CA GLU A 190 13.61 12.65 3.00
C GLU A 190 13.16 11.20 2.74
N THR A 191 13.41 10.69 1.53
CA THR A 191 13.12 9.31 1.14
C THR A 191 13.75 8.31 2.11
N ALA A 192 15.04 8.47 2.43
CA ALA A 192 15.73 7.57 3.36
C ALA A 192 15.06 7.56 4.75
N ARG A 193 14.72 8.73 5.30
CA ARG A 193 14.01 8.84 6.59
C ARG A 193 12.60 8.26 6.52
N PHE A 194 11.93 8.44 5.41
CA PHE A 194 10.57 7.97 5.22
C PHE A 194 10.49 6.45 5.07
N ILE A 195 11.49 5.83 4.44
CA ILE A 195 11.67 4.37 4.40
C ILE A 195 11.79 3.80 5.83
N GLU A 196 12.63 4.41 6.68
CA GLU A 196 12.76 3.97 8.08
C GLU A 196 11.44 4.13 8.83
N LEU A 197 10.75 5.25 8.66
CA LEU A 197 9.42 5.45 9.24
C LEU A 197 8.44 4.34 8.81
N ILE A 198 8.35 4.03 7.50
CA ILE A 198 7.49 2.95 7.00
C ILE A 198 7.86 1.62 7.66
N ARG A 199 9.15 1.31 7.77
CA ARG A 199 9.63 0.08 8.41
C ARG A 199 9.18 -0.01 9.87
N GLU A 200 9.33 1.08 10.63
CA GLU A 200 8.95 1.15 12.04
C GLU A 200 7.44 0.94 12.24
N VAL A 201 6.61 1.67 11.49
CA VAL A 201 5.15 1.65 11.68
C VAL A 201 4.47 0.40 11.09
N THR A 202 5.17 -0.35 10.24
CA THR A 202 4.66 -1.59 9.63
C THR A 202 5.24 -2.86 10.26
N VAL A 203 5.93 -2.78 11.38
CA VAL A 203 6.40 -3.96 12.11
C VAL A 203 5.24 -4.91 12.39
N GLY A 204 5.39 -6.18 12.00
CA GLY A 204 4.37 -7.22 12.17
C GLY A 204 3.16 -7.10 11.26
N LYS A 205 3.16 -6.17 10.29
CA LYS A 205 2.10 -5.99 9.30
C LYS A 205 2.59 -6.46 7.93
N THR A 206 1.64 -6.86 7.10
CA THR A 206 1.88 -7.14 5.67
C THR A 206 1.82 -5.82 4.90
N LEU A 207 2.84 -5.56 4.09
CA LEU A 207 2.93 -4.35 3.28
C LEU A 207 2.97 -4.70 1.80
N LEU A 208 2.13 -4.04 1.01
CA LEU A 208 2.31 -3.98 -0.44
C LEU A 208 2.57 -2.52 -0.83
N THR A 209 3.61 -2.28 -1.61
CA THR A 209 3.87 -0.95 -2.16
C THR A 209 4.02 -1.00 -3.67
N VAL A 210 3.49 0.00 -4.37
CA VAL A 210 3.87 0.27 -5.77
C VAL A 210 4.95 1.31 -5.72
N GLU A 211 6.07 1.05 -6.38
CA GLU A 211 7.22 1.95 -6.44
C GLU A 211 7.94 1.82 -7.79
N HIS A 212 8.61 2.88 -8.18
CA HIS A 212 9.46 2.93 -9.36
C HIS A 212 10.92 3.27 -9.01
N ASP A 213 11.18 3.81 -7.83
CA ASP A 213 12.54 4.01 -7.32
C ASP A 213 13.09 2.70 -6.75
N MET A 214 14.11 2.15 -7.42
CA MET A 214 14.72 0.89 -7.02
C MET A 214 15.46 0.98 -5.68
N GLY A 215 15.92 2.17 -5.27
CA GLY A 215 16.50 2.38 -3.94
C GLY A 215 15.46 2.17 -2.84
N VAL A 216 14.23 2.66 -3.04
CA VAL A 216 13.09 2.43 -2.14
C VAL A 216 12.70 0.96 -2.13
N VAL A 217 12.57 0.35 -3.32
CA VAL A 217 12.19 -1.06 -3.46
C VAL A 217 13.15 -1.98 -2.71
N PHE A 218 14.47 -1.85 -2.95
CA PHE A 218 15.49 -2.65 -2.25
C PHE A 218 15.61 -2.31 -0.78
N GLY A 219 15.31 -1.06 -0.42
CA GLY A 219 15.30 -0.61 0.96
C GLY A 219 14.15 -1.15 1.79
N LEU A 220 13.01 -1.51 1.19
CA LEU A 220 11.78 -1.81 1.92
C LEU A 220 11.27 -3.24 1.75
N ALA A 221 11.42 -3.83 0.56
CA ALA A 221 10.74 -5.07 0.20
C ALA A 221 11.54 -6.32 0.58
N ASP A 222 10.84 -7.33 1.10
CA ASP A 222 11.34 -8.70 1.29
C ASP A 222 11.23 -9.49 -0.03
N LYS A 223 10.19 -9.19 -0.83
CA LYS A 223 9.98 -9.72 -2.19
C LYS A 223 9.50 -8.65 -3.16
N ILE A 224 9.75 -8.90 -4.43
CA ILE A 224 9.35 -8.04 -5.54
C ILE A 224 8.44 -8.80 -6.49
N ALA A 225 7.27 -8.26 -6.80
CA ALA A 225 6.40 -8.71 -7.88
C ALA A 225 6.60 -7.79 -9.09
N VAL A 226 7.11 -8.36 -10.17
CA VAL A 226 7.30 -7.64 -11.44
C VAL A 226 6.07 -7.82 -12.31
N VAL A 227 5.37 -6.73 -12.58
CA VAL A 227 4.16 -6.72 -13.40
C VAL A 227 4.49 -6.15 -14.77
N VAL A 228 4.18 -6.91 -15.84
CA VAL A 228 4.40 -6.52 -17.22
C VAL A 228 3.16 -6.92 -18.03
N TYR A 229 2.60 -5.99 -18.81
CA TYR A 229 1.40 -6.21 -19.63
C TYR A 229 0.22 -6.88 -18.89
N GLY A 230 0.05 -6.56 -17.61
CA GLY A 230 -1.06 -7.08 -16.79
C GLY A 230 -0.84 -8.48 -16.22
N GLU A 231 0.36 -9.03 -16.31
CA GLU A 231 0.75 -10.33 -15.76
C GLU A 231 1.89 -10.19 -14.75
N VAL A 232 2.01 -11.12 -13.79
CA VAL A 232 3.16 -11.22 -12.90
C VAL A 232 4.24 -12.03 -13.61
N LEU A 233 5.27 -11.34 -14.08
CA LEU A 233 6.42 -11.94 -14.77
C LEU A 233 7.36 -12.69 -13.82
N ALA A 234 7.55 -12.15 -12.62
CA ALA A 234 8.39 -12.71 -11.56
C ALA A 234 7.86 -12.28 -10.18
N PHE A 235 8.02 -13.16 -9.19
CA PHE A 235 7.74 -12.86 -7.79
C PHE A 235 8.76 -13.57 -6.93
N ASP A 236 9.77 -12.85 -6.44
CA ASP A 236 10.91 -13.43 -5.70
C ASP A 236 11.62 -12.36 -4.86
N THR A 237 12.69 -12.75 -4.19
CA THR A 237 13.58 -11.83 -3.47
C THR A 237 14.21 -10.79 -4.40
N PRO A 238 14.60 -9.61 -3.89
CA PRO A 238 15.21 -8.56 -4.69
C PRO A 238 16.42 -9.03 -5.53
N ASP A 239 17.28 -9.86 -4.96
CA ASP A 239 18.45 -10.38 -5.67
C ASP A 239 18.08 -11.36 -6.80
N ALA A 240 17.11 -12.24 -6.56
CA ALA A 240 16.62 -13.17 -7.57
C ALA A 240 15.95 -12.44 -8.73
N VAL A 241 15.13 -11.41 -8.44
CA VAL A 241 14.50 -10.57 -9.46
C VAL A 241 15.52 -9.82 -10.29
N ARG A 242 16.57 -9.26 -9.65
CA ARG A 242 17.67 -8.57 -10.34
C ARG A 242 18.43 -9.49 -11.31
N ALA A 243 18.63 -10.75 -10.93
CA ALA A 243 19.33 -11.75 -11.73
C ALA A 243 18.46 -12.39 -12.83
N ASN A 244 17.15 -12.10 -12.86
CA ASN A 244 16.21 -12.72 -13.78
C ASN A 244 16.33 -12.11 -15.19
N ALA A 245 16.80 -12.88 -16.17
CA ALA A 245 16.98 -12.42 -17.54
C ALA A 245 15.68 -11.92 -18.20
N ARG A 246 14.51 -12.55 -17.91
CA ARG A 246 13.23 -12.12 -18.45
C ARG A 246 12.80 -10.75 -17.92
N VAL A 247 13.14 -10.46 -16.65
CA VAL A 247 12.88 -9.15 -16.04
C VAL A 247 13.76 -8.10 -16.68
N GLN A 248 15.07 -8.39 -16.87
CA GLN A 248 16.00 -7.47 -17.51
C GLN A 248 15.56 -7.15 -18.95
N GLU A 249 15.16 -8.14 -19.71
CA GLU A 249 14.66 -7.96 -21.09
C GLU A 249 13.39 -7.11 -21.13
N ALA A 250 12.42 -7.37 -20.25
CA ALA A 250 11.16 -6.62 -20.18
C ALA A 250 11.37 -5.14 -19.82
N TYR A 251 12.35 -4.84 -18.96
CA TYR A 251 12.69 -3.46 -18.62
C TYR A 251 13.47 -2.75 -19.74
N LEU A 252 14.40 -3.43 -20.40
CA LEU A 252 15.13 -2.88 -21.54
C LEU A 252 14.20 -2.65 -22.75
N GLY A 253 13.27 -3.57 -23.03
CA GLY A 253 12.26 -3.41 -24.07
C GLY A 253 11.36 -2.20 -23.85
N SER A 254 10.92 -1.95 -22.61
CA SER A 254 10.06 -0.81 -22.28
C SER A 254 10.77 0.54 -22.37
N MET A 255 12.07 0.62 -22.10
CA MET A 255 12.87 1.85 -22.29
C MET A 255 12.98 2.25 -23.76
N LEU A 256 13.11 1.26 -24.66
CA LEU A 256 13.18 1.53 -26.11
C LEU A 256 11.83 1.99 -26.68
N GLU A 257 10.69 1.48 -26.14
CA GLU A 257 9.35 1.93 -26.55
C GLU A 257 9.06 3.36 -26.08
N GLU A 258 9.48 3.77 -24.89
CA GLU A 258 9.32 5.14 -24.38
C GLU A 258 10.18 6.17 -25.17
N GLU A 259 11.36 5.78 -25.65
CA GLU A 259 12.21 6.64 -26.50
C GLU A 259 11.60 6.84 -27.90
N ASP A 260 10.98 5.81 -28.48
CA ASP A 260 10.33 5.90 -29.80
C ASP A 260 9.03 6.72 -29.76
N GLU A 261 8.23 6.62 -28.69
CA GLU A 261 7.04 7.47 -28.52
C GLU A 261 7.41 8.94 -28.27
N GLY A 262 8.49 9.21 -27.52
CA GLY A 262 9.03 10.57 -27.31
C GLY A 262 9.55 11.22 -28.60
N ALA A 263 10.13 10.43 -29.52
CA ALA A 263 10.64 10.93 -30.79
C ALA A 263 9.55 11.19 -31.84
N SER A 264 8.38 10.59 -31.71
CA SER A 264 7.25 10.76 -32.66
C SER A 264 6.39 12.01 -32.38
N HIS A 265 6.60 12.68 -31.25
CA HIS A 265 5.88 13.90 -30.81
C HIS A 265 6.77 15.16 -30.79
N ALA A 266 8.02 15.09 -31.26
CA ALA A 266 8.92 16.23 -31.48
C ALA A 266 9.01 16.59 -32.96
#